data_8830365eaa81af8c2d8a33d00a5391cd
#
_entry.id   8830365eaa81af8c2d8a33d00a5391cd
#
_cell.length_a   1.000
_cell.length_b   1.000
_cell.length_c   1.000
_cell.angle_alpha   90.00
_cell.angle_beta   90.00
_cell.angle_gamma   90.00
#
_symmetry.space_group_name_H-M   'P 1'
#
loop_
_entity.id
_entity.type
_entity.pdbx_description
1 polymer ?
#
loop_
_entity_poly.entity_id
_entity_poly.type
_entity_poly.pdbx_seq_one_letter_code
_entity_poly.pdbx_strand_id
1 'polypeptide(L)'
;MKFGTRMAVVLLPAALFYAPAAGAKVIDQSDIGFTVAHTAKVAATPGDVWKMLRTPDKWWSAEHSWSGDTANFWLDAQAGGCFCEKLPGKDGAMGSVQHARILFAQPGQMMRLSGAFGPLQGEAVTGTLTIQIQPTAAGSAIRFDYVVGGYMRFKTAEIAPAVDQVIGEQLVGLAKALGGALPVTGGKADVPDEKAVPAADAPAKDEPGSLDDAMADLLKGDAATGGAGGD
;
A
#
# COMPACT_ATOMS: atom_id res chain seq x y z
N MET A 1 -64.57 -33.94 -27.60
CA MET A 1 -63.11 -34.21 -27.53
C MET A 1 -62.41 -32.92 -27.19
N LYS A 2 -61.87 -32.73 -25.96
CA LYS A 2 -61.11 -31.54 -25.53
C LYS A 2 -59.67 -31.97 -25.34
N PHE A 3 -58.78 -31.51 -26.21
CA PHE A 3 -57.35 -31.70 -26.08
C PHE A 3 -56.79 -30.62 -25.12
N GLY A 4 -56.31 -31.05 -23.97
CA GLY A 4 -55.61 -30.18 -23.01
C GLY A 4 -54.11 -30.19 -23.31
N THR A 5 -53.56 -29.04 -23.75
CA THR A 5 -52.16 -28.83 -23.96
C THR A 5 -51.46 -28.64 -22.60
N ARG A 6 -50.62 -29.57 -22.19
CA ARG A 6 -49.79 -29.44 -20.98
C ARG A 6 -48.50 -28.70 -21.36
N MET A 7 -48.37 -27.50 -20.85
CA MET A 7 -47.17 -26.66 -20.96
C MET A 7 -46.16 -27.12 -19.90
N ALA A 8 -45.05 -27.69 -20.36
CA ALA A 8 -43.93 -28.08 -19.48
C ALA A 8 -43.05 -26.85 -19.20
N VAL A 9 -43.00 -26.44 -17.94
CA VAL A 9 -42.09 -25.41 -17.46
C VAL A 9 -40.72 -26.06 -17.23
N VAL A 10 -39.76 -25.76 -18.08
CA VAL A 10 -38.34 -26.14 -17.89
C VAL A 10 -37.69 -25.12 -16.96
N LEU A 11 -37.46 -25.49 -15.71
CA LEU A 11 -36.63 -24.75 -14.77
C LEU A 11 -35.16 -25.01 -15.10
N LEU A 12 -34.48 -24.01 -15.70
CA LEU A 12 -33.02 -24.01 -15.79
C LEU A 12 -32.42 -23.71 -14.41
N PRO A 13 -31.47 -24.51 -13.91
CA PRO A 13 -30.73 -24.16 -12.71
C PRO A 13 -29.80 -22.96 -13.00
N ALA A 14 -29.98 -21.86 -12.28
CA ALA A 14 -29.04 -20.76 -12.27
C ALA A 14 -27.73 -21.24 -11.59
N ALA A 15 -26.71 -21.49 -12.36
CA ALA A 15 -25.39 -21.75 -11.85
C ALA A 15 -24.85 -20.45 -11.24
N LEU A 16 -24.83 -20.36 -9.92
CA LEU A 16 -24.11 -19.32 -9.17
C LEU A 16 -22.63 -19.53 -9.42
N PHE A 17 -22.06 -18.68 -10.28
CA PHE A 17 -20.60 -18.59 -10.41
C PHE A 17 -20.05 -17.97 -9.12
N TYR A 18 -19.59 -18.79 -8.21
CA TYR A 18 -18.71 -18.37 -7.12
C TYR A 18 -17.38 -17.93 -7.76
N ALA A 19 -17.18 -16.62 -7.89
CA ALA A 19 -15.84 -16.10 -8.14
C ALA A 19 -15.01 -16.41 -6.87
N PRO A 20 -13.83 -17.05 -6.99
CA PRO A 20 -12.95 -17.21 -5.84
C PRO A 20 -12.55 -15.81 -5.38
N ALA A 21 -12.91 -15.46 -4.16
CA ALA A 21 -12.39 -14.29 -3.49
C ALA A 21 -10.86 -14.42 -3.51
N ALA A 22 -10.17 -13.41 -4.07
CA ALA A 22 -8.73 -13.28 -3.89
C ALA A 22 -8.50 -13.30 -2.38
N GLY A 23 -7.82 -14.35 -1.89
CA GLY A 23 -7.70 -14.59 -0.47
C GLY A 23 -6.98 -13.42 0.18
N ALA A 24 -7.71 -12.68 1.02
CA ALA A 24 -7.15 -11.72 1.95
C ALA A 24 -6.05 -12.43 2.74
N LYS A 25 -4.84 -11.88 2.77
CA LYS A 25 -3.72 -12.54 3.46
C LYS A 25 -2.91 -11.52 4.25
N VAL A 26 -3.26 -11.44 5.54
CA VAL A 26 -2.31 -10.96 6.55
C VAL A 26 -1.14 -11.94 6.54
N ILE A 27 0.05 -11.51 6.11
CA ILE A 27 1.22 -12.39 5.96
C ILE A 27 2.08 -12.46 7.21
N ASP A 28 2.00 -11.43 8.05
CA ASP A 28 2.66 -11.39 9.35
C ASP A 28 1.90 -10.49 10.31
N GLN A 29 1.90 -10.82 11.60
CA GLN A 29 1.21 -10.08 12.65
C GLN A 29 1.85 -10.31 14.01
N SER A 30 1.96 -9.21 14.78
CA SER A 30 2.41 -9.18 16.18
C SER A 30 1.58 -8.16 16.97
N ASP A 31 1.87 -8.01 18.27
CA ASP A 31 1.19 -7.01 19.10
C ASP A 31 1.52 -5.56 18.70
N ILE A 32 2.63 -5.34 18.01
CA ILE A 32 3.13 -3.99 17.63
C ILE A 32 2.94 -3.65 16.16
N GLY A 33 2.43 -4.58 15.34
CA GLY A 33 2.26 -4.33 13.91
C GLY A 33 1.84 -5.55 13.11
N PHE A 34 1.67 -5.34 11.81
CA PHE A 34 1.28 -6.39 10.87
C PHE A 34 1.76 -6.05 9.46
N THR A 35 1.75 -7.06 8.59
CA THR A 35 2.05 -6.93 7.17
C THR A 35 0.95 -7.57 6.34
N VAL A 36 0.47 -6.87 5.33
CA VAL A 36 -0.47 -7.38 4.34
C VAL A 36 0.12 -7.27 2.95
N ALA A 37 -0.19 -8.22 2.07
CA ALA A 37 0.34 -8.21 0.71
C ALA A 37 -0.64 -8.79 -0.31
N HIS A 38 -0.70 -8.12 -1.47
CA HIS A 38 -1.56 -8.50 -2.59
C HIS A 38 -0.79 -8.44 -3.91
N THR A 39 -1.13 -9.31 -4.85
CA THR A 39 -0.52 -9.33 -6.18
C THR A 39 -1.60 -9.45 -7.25
N ALA A 40 -1.47 -8.67 -8.32
CA ALA A 40 -2.30 -8.79 -9.53
C ALA A 40 -1.40 -8.85 -10.77
N LYS A 41 -1.85 -9.59 -11.80
CA LYS A 41 -1.23 -9.59 -13.12
C LYS A 41 -2.17 -8.85 -14.09
N VAL A 42 -1.61 -7.96 -14.92
CA VAL A 42 -2.34 -7.15 -15.90
C VAL A 42 -1.66 -7.22 -17.26
N ALA A 43 -2.42 -7.01 -18.34
CA ALA A 43 -1.85 -6.97 -19.69
C ALA A 43 -1.07 -5.67 -19.99
N ALA A 44 -1.24 -4.65 -19.17
CA ALA A 44 -0.57 -3.35 -19.33
C ALA A 44 0.95 -3.47 -19.12
N THR A 45 1.71 -2.65 -19.87
CA THR A 45 3.16 -2.55 -19.72
C THR A 45 3.54 -1.89 -18.38
N PRO A 46 4.76 -2.11 -17.85
CA PRO A 46 5.23 -1.42 -16.65
C PRO A 46 5.11 0.12 -16.74
N GLY A 47 5.35 0.68 -17.92
CA GLY A 47 5.19 2.12 -18.16
C GLY A 47 3.75 2.60 -18.05
N ASP A 48 2.77 1.81 -18.50
CA ASP A 48 1.36 2.16 -18.41
C ASP A 48 0.82 1.97 -17.00
N VAL A 49 1.29 0.93 -16.29
CA VAL A 49 1.03 0.78 -14.84
C VAL A 49 1.53 2.00 -14.08
N TRP A 50 2.75 2.46 -14.35
CA TRP A 50 3.31 3.66 -13.72
C TRP A 50 2.48 4.92 -13.97
N LYS A 51 2.05 5.13 -15.22
CA LYS A 51 1.18 6.26 -15.57
C LYS A 51 -0.13 6.21 -14.81
N MET A 52 -0.76 5.02 -14.71
CA MET A 52 -2.02 4.83 -13.98
C MET A 52 -1.84 5.07 -12.48
N LEU A 53 -0.77 4.57 -11.85
CA LEU A 53 -0.46 4.81 -10.44
C LEU A 53 -0.45 6.30 -10.09
N ARG A 54 0.01 7.16 -10.99
CA ARG A 54 0.09 8.60 -10.79
C ARG A 54 -1.26 9.33 -10.87
N THR A 55 -2.32 8.62 -11.18
CA THR A 55 -3.68 9.15 -11.33
C THR A 55 -4.64 8.44 -10.38
N PRO A 56 -4.47 8.62 -9.05
CA PRO A 56 -5.28 7.92 -8.04
C PRO A 56 -6.78 8.20 -8.17
N ASP A 57 -7.17 9.34 -8.74
CA ASP A 57 -8.54 9.68 -9.07
C ASP A 57 -9.24 8.64 -9.98
N LYS A 58 -8.48 7.83 -10.72
CA LYS A 58 -9.00 6.85 -11.67
C LYS A 58 -9.11 5.43 -11.13
N TRP A 59 -8.48 5.14 -9.98
CA TRP A 59 -8.40 3.76 -9.50
C TRP A 59 -8.58 3.58 -8.00
N TRP A 60 -8.35 4.64 -7.18
CA TRP A 60 -8.61 4.57 -5.75
C TRP A 60 -10.12 4.54 -5.48
N SER A 61 -10.56 3.78 -4.48
CA SER A 61 -11.98 3.71 -4.13
C SER A 61 -12.47 4.98 -3.44
N ALA A 62 -13.59 5.54 -3.89
CA ALA A 62 -14.23 6.68 -3.24
C ALA A 62 -14.71 6.37 -1.82
N GLU A 63 -15.02 5.10 -1.52
CA GLU A 63 -15.42 4.66 -0.18
C GLU A 63 -14.26 4.76 0.83
N HIS A 64 -13.03 4.82 0.33
CA HIS A 64 -11.80 4.99 1.11
C HIS A 64 -11.16 6.37 0.88
N SER A 65 -11.99 7.39 0.68
CA SER A 65 -11.61 8.81 0.65
C SER A 65 -12.30 9.57 1.77
N TRP A 66 -11.71 10.68 2.19
CA TRP A 66 -12.32 11.55 3.20
C TRP A 66 -13.36 12.50 2.61
N SER A 67 -13.19 12.89 1.34
CA SER A 67 -14.13 13.77 0.64
C SER A 67 -15.32 13.02 0.02
N GLY A 68 -15.22 11.69 -0.15
CA GLY A 68 -16.17 10.88 -0.90
C GLY A 68 -16.07 11.04 -2.43
N ASP A 69 -15.11 11.82 -2.93
CA ASP A 69 -14.91 12.09 -4.36
C ASP A 69 -13.45 11.91 -4.76
N THR A 70 -13.19 10.90 -5.60
CA THR A 70 -11.84 10.58 -6.07
C THR A 70 -11.19 11.69 -6.88
N ALA A 71 -11.95 12.61 -7.49
CA ALA A 71 -11.41 13.76 -8.21
C ALA A 71 -10.60 14.73 -7.31
N ASN A 72 -10.73 14.58 -6.00
CA ASN A 72 -9.97 15.36 -5.03
C ASN A 72 -8.58 14.79 -4.73
N PHE A 73 -8.27 13.55 -5.17
CA PHE A 73 -6.95 12.97 -5.01
C PHE A 73 -5.92 13.55 -5.97
N TRP A 74 -4.69 13.68 -5.50
CA TRP A 74 -3.52 13.86 -6.36
C TRP A 74 -2.31 13.12 -5.80
N LEU A 75 -1.37 12.76 -6.69
CA LEU A 75 -0.15 12.09 -6.34
C LEU A 75 1.02 12.74 -7.07
N ASP A 76 1.95 13.33 -6.29
CA ASP A 76 3.23 13.82 -6.79
C ASP A 76 4.26 12.70 -6.68
N ALA A 77 4.52 11.99 -7.77
CA ALA A 77 5.31 10.75 -7.82
C ALA A 77 6.82 11.01 -7.85
N GLN A 78 7.33 11.75 -6.86
CA GLN A 78 8.75 11.99 -6.61
C GLN A 78 9.07 11.89 -5.13
N ALA A 79 10.33 11.62 -4.76
CA ALA A 79 10.73 11.58 -3.36
C ALA A 79 10.42 12.91 -2.65
N GLY A 80 9.74 12.83 -1.52
CA GLY A 80 9.21 13.99 -0.80
C GLY A 80 7.83 14.45 -1.26
N GLY A 81 7.32 13.95 -2.40
CA GLY A 81 5.99 14.24 -2.92
C GLY A 81 4.87 13.68 -2.02
N CYS A 82 3.66 14.03 -2.36
CA CYS A 82 2.46 13.78 -1.57
C CYS A 82 1.47 12.89 -2.34
N PHE A 83 0.93 11.87 -1.68
CA PHE A 83 -0.35 11.29 -1.99
C PHE A 83 -1.37 11.96 -1.06
N CYS A 84 -2.15 12.87 -1.62
CA CYS A 84 -2.99 13.77 -0.86
C CYS A 84 -4.39 13.87 -1.44
N GLU A 85 -5.30 14.43 -0.66
CA GLU A 85 -6.68 14.66 -1.04
C GLU A 85 -7.12 16.06 -0.59
N LYS A 86 -7.85 16.78 -1.45
CA LYS A 86 -8.53 18.02 -1.11
C LYS A 86 -9.80 17.71 -0.34
N LEU A 87 -10.11 18.53 0.65
CA LEU A 87 -11.33 18.45 1.44
C LEU A 87 -12.15 19.73 1.23
N PRO A 88 -13.01 19.78 0.18
CA PRO A 88 -13.86 20.93 -0.05
C PRO A 88 -14.80 21.14 1.14
N GLY A 89 -14.70 22.30 1.77
CA GLY A 89 -15.57 22.70 2.87
C GLY A 89 -16.78 23.49 2.38
N LYS A 90 -17.73 23.69 3.29
CA LYS A 90 -18.81 24.66 3.10
C LYS A 90 -18.20 26.06 3.00
N ASP A 91 -18.83 26.97 2.31
CA ASP A 91 -18.44 28.39 2.16
C ASP A 91 -17.10 28.61 1.38
N GLY A 92 -16.68 27.63 0.57
CA GLY A 92 -15.48 27.75 -0.24
C GLY A 92 -14.16 27.53 0.51
N ALA A 93 -14.20 27.21 1.81
CA ALA A 93 -13.01 26.80 2.54
C ALA A 93 -12.46 25.47 1.98
N MET A 94 -11.14 25.37 1.84
CA MET A 94 -10.47 24.16 1.33
C MET A 94 -9.55 23.60 2.40
N GLY A 95 -9.88 22.40 2.88
CA GLY A 95 -8.99 21.57 3.69
C GLY A 95 -8.17 20.62 2.81
N SER A 96 -7.30 19.87 3.44
CA SER A 96 -6.57 18.78 2.77
C SER A 96 -6.15 17.72 3.78
N VAL A 97 -5.92 16.51 3.28
CA VAL A 97 -5.33 15.44 4.04
C VAL A 97 -4.16 14.84 3.27
N GLN A 98 -3.08 14.54 3.96
CA GLN A 98 -1.97 13.76 3.43
C GLN A 98 -2.20 12.29 3.79
N HIS A 99 -2.46 11.44 2.81
CA HIS A 99 -2.58 10.00 3.01
C HIS A 99 -1.21 9.35 3.19
N ALA A 100 -0.25 9.78 2.37
CA ALA A 100 1.12 9.29 2.46
C ALA A 100 2.11 10.26 1.83
N ARG A 101 3.38 10.11 2.20
CA ARG A 101 4.53 10.78 1.60
C ARG A 101 5.30 9.79 0.72
N ILE A 102 5.74 10.22 -0.44
CA ILE A 102 6.55 9.40 -1.33
C ILE A 102 7.98 9.35 -0.78
N LEU A 103 8.46 8.13 -0.50
CA LEU A 103 9.83 7.86 -0.06
C LEU A 103 10.75 7.52 -1.23
N PHE A 104 10.20 6.80 -2.21
CA PHE A 104 10.95 6.28 -3.35
C PHE A 104 10.03 6.24 -4.57
N ALA A 105 10.54 6.69 -5.73
CA ALA A 105 9.82 6.69 -6.99
C ALA A 105 10.78 6.36 -8.12
N GLN A 106 10.65 5.15 -8.69
CA GLN A 106 11.39 4.69 -9.86
C GLN A 106 10.38 4.29 -10.94
N PRO A 107 10.27 5.10 -12.02
CA PRO A 107 9.30 4.89 -13.06
C PRO A 107 9.30 3.46 -13.62
N GLY A 108 8.11 2.85 -13.67
CA GLY A 108 7.91 1.50 -14.21
C GLY A 108 8.47 0.36 -13.36
N GLN A 109 9.00 0.63 -12.17
CA GLN A 109 9.61 -0.40 -11.31
C GLN A 109 9.04 -0.40 -9.89
N MET A 110 9.12 0.74 -9.18
CA MET A 110 8.74 0.80 -7.77
C MET A 110 8.27 2.19 -7.35
N MET A 111 7.27 2.20 -6.48
CA MET A 111 6.90 3.35 -5.66
C MET A 111 6.80 2.91 -4.20
N ARG A 112 7.39 3.70 -3.29
CA ARG A 112 7.25 3.46 -1.85
C ARG A 112 6.71 4.71 -1.19
N LEU A 113 5.67 4.49 -0.36
CA LEU A 113 4.95 5.55 0.33
C LEU A 113 5.02 5.29 1.83
N SER A 114 5.18 6.36 2.61
CA SER A 114 5.02 6.31 4.07
C SER A 114 3.74 7.03 4.46
N GLY A 115 2.82 6.31 5.08
CA GLY A 115 1.54 6.83 5.56
C GLY A 115 0.71 5.76 6.25
N ALA A 116 -0.03 6.16 7.26
CA ALA A 116 -1.02 5.34 7.93
C ALA A 116 -2.39 5.62 7.29
N PHE A 117 -2.95 4.65 6.58
CA PHE A 117 -4.19 4.85 5.81
C PHE A 117 -5.45 4.70 6.66
N GLY A 118 -6.49 5.44 6.29
CA GLY A 118 -7.81 5.34 6.90
C GLY A 118 -7.81 5.59 8.41
N PRO A 119 -8.42 4.72 9.24
CA PRO A 119 -8.50 4.91 10.68
C PRO A 119 -7.14 4.88 11.38
N LEU A 120 -6.12 4.27 10.77
CA LEU A 120 -4.75 4.25 11.29
C LEU A 120 -4.10 5.64 11.30
N GLN A 121 -4.62 6.59 10.50
CA GLN A 121 -4.07 7.94 10.42
C GLN A 121 -4.19 8.72 11.73
N GLY A 122 -5.15 8.36 12.58
CA GLY A 122 -5.32 8.92 13.93
C GLY A 122 -4.51 8.21 15.01
N GLU A 123 -3.68 7.23 14.65
CA GLU A 123 -2.88 6.42 15.57
C GLU A 123 -1.39 6.80 15.50
N ALA A 124 -0.63 6.48 16.56
CA ALA A 124 0.81 6.70 16.59
C ALA A 124 1.56 5.54 15.90
N VAL A 125 1.19 5.26 14.65
CA VAL A 125 1.78 4.20 13.82
C VAL A 125 2.39 4.78 12.55
N THR A 126 3.35 4.06 12.00
CA THR A 126 3.87 4.29 10.66
C THR A 126 3.45 3.15 9.75
N GLY A 127 2.90 3.48 8.58
CA GLY A 127 2.65 2.52 7.52
C GLY A 127 3.65 2.75 6.38
N THR A 128 4.12 1.66 5.76
CA THR A 128 4.96 1.73 4.55
C THR A 128 4.34 0.86 3.48
N LEU A 129 3.78 1.50 2.44
CA LEU A 129 3.27 0.79 1.26
C LEU A 129 4.36 0.77 0.19
N THR A 130 4.82 -0.42 -0.18
CA THR A 130 5.71 -0.64 -1.32
C THR A 130 4.91 -1.22 -2.48
N ILE A 131 4.90 -0.52 -3.61
CA ILE A 131 4.28 -0.95 -4.86
C ILE A 131 5.39 -1.35 -5.81
N GLN A 132 5.48 -2.63 -6.15
CA GLN A 132 6.46 -3.16 -7.10
C GLN A 132 5.75 -3.46 -8.43
N ILE A 133 6.43 -3.17 -9.53
CA ILE A 133 5.98 -3.45 -10.89
C ILE A 133 7.05 -4.30 -11.56
N GLN A 134 6.68 -5.49 -12.00
CA GLN A 134 7.60 -6.40 -12.67
C GLN A 134 7.06 -6.74 -14.06
N PRO A 135 7.89 -6.67 -15.11
CA PRO A 135 7.49 -7.11 -16.43
C PRO A 135 7.25 -8.62 -16.43
N THR A 136 6.25 -9.06 -17.19
CA THR A 136 5.94 -10.46 -17.45
C THR A 136 5.78 -10.69 -18.95
N ALA A 137 5.75 -11.93 -19.41
CA ALA A 137 5.51 -12.23 -20.81
C ALA A 137 4.15 -11.70 -21.33
N ALA A 138 3.16 -11.53 -20.44
CA ALA A 138 1.80 -11.11 -20.77
C ALA A 138 1.50 -9.65 -20.37
N GLY A 139 2.47 -8.89 -19.88
CA GLY A 139 2.26 -7.52 -19.40
C GLY A 139 3.05 -7.23 -18.13
N SER A 140 2.38 -7.04 -16.98
CA SER A 140 3.02 -6.73 -15.70
C SER A 140 2.41 -7.52 -14.54
N ALA A 141 3.25 -7.83 -13.55
CA ALA A 141 2.83 -8.19 -12.20
C ALA A 141 2.98 -6.97 -11.29
N ILE A 142 1.94 -6.68 -10.53
CA ILE A 142 1.89 -5.56 -9.58
C ILE A 142 1.75 -6.16 -8.20
N ARG A 143 2.64 -5.78 -7.26
CA ARG A 143 2.58 -6.22 -5.87
C ARG A 143 2.49 -5.01 -4.95
N PHE A 144 1.53 -5.07 -4.04
CA PHE A 144 1.38 -4.15 -2.90
C PHE A 144 1.81 -4.89 -1.65
N ASP A 145 2.81 -4.34 -0.94
CA ASP A 145 3.21 -4.75 0.40
C ASP A 145 2.99 -3.58 1.34
N TYR A 146 2.16 -3.77 2.37
CA TYR A 146 1.89 -2.74 3.35
C TYR A 146 2.26 -3.22 4.74
N VAL A 147 3.30 -2.60 5.30
CA VAL A 147 3.84 -2.89 6.63
C VAL A 147 3.39 -1.76 7.56
N VAL A 148 2.75 -2.11 8.68
CA VAL A 148 2.28 -1.18 9.71
C VAL A 148 2.91 -1.53 11.04
N GLY A 149 3.42 -0.53 11.75
CA GLY A 149 3.98 -0.72 13.09
C GLY A 149 3.93 0.55 13.94
N GLY A 150 3.93 0.36 15.25
CA GLY A 150 3.89 1.44 16.24
C GLY A 150 2.78 1.24 17.27
N TYR A 151 2.55 2.28 18.09
CA TYR A 151 1.47 2.25 19.08
C TYR A 151 0.13 2.55 18.43
N MET A 152 -0.84 1.68 18.64
CA MET A 152 -2.23 1.86 18.22
C MET A 152 -3.21 1.45 19.33
N ARG A 153 -4.36 2.09 19.38
CA ARG A 153 -5.44 1.79 20.31
C ARG A 153 -6.28 0.57 19.88
N PHE A 154 -6.16 0.18 18.61
CA PHE A 154 -6.78 -1.03 18.08
C PHE A 154 -5.92 -2.26 18.40
N LYS A 155 -6.55 -3.39 18.58
CA LYS A 155 -5.82 -4.66 18.59
C LYS A 155 -5.44 -5.03 17.16
N THR A 156 -4.20 -5.39 16.95
CA THR A 156 -3.68 -5.76 15.62
C THR A 156 -4.50 -6.88 14.97
N ALA A 157 -4.95 -7.88 15.77
CA ALA A 157 -5.79 -8.97 15.29
C ALA A 157 -7.18 -8.54 14.77
N GLU A 158 -7.68 -7.40 15.22
CA GLU A 158 -8.98 -6.86 14.81
C GLU A 158 -8.84 -5.96 13.59
N ILE A 159 -7.79 -5.12 13.55
CA ILE A 159 -7.63 -4.12 12.49
C ILE A 159 -6.91 -4.66 11.24
N ALA A 160 -5.98 -5.61 11.37
CA ALA A 160 -5.20 -6.12 10.26
C ALA A 160 -6.05 -6.74 9.13
N PRO A 161 -7.10 -7.56 9.42
CA PRO A 161 -7.97 -8.08 8.36
C PRO A 161 -8.73 -6.98 7.60
N ALA A 162 -9.17 -5.92 8.28
CA ALA A 162 -9.87 -4.80 7.64
C ALA A 162 -8.90 -4.01 6.74
N VAL A 163 -7.68 -3.76 7.20
CA VAL A 163 -6.64 -3.10 6.39
C VAL A 163 -6.26 -3.95 5.19
N ASP A 164 -6.12 -5.27 5.37
CA ASP A 164 -5.84 -6.22 4.29
C ASP A 164 -6.90 -6.14 3.19
N GLN A 165 -8.19 -6.15 3.55
CA GLN A 165 -9.29 -5.99 2.61
C GLN A 165 -9.17 -4.68 1.82
N VAL A 166 -8.98 -3.55 2.51
CA VAL A 166 -8.89 -2.23 1.88
C VAL A 166 -7.72 -2.15 0.90
N ILE A 167 -6.52 -2.61 1.29
CA ILE A 167 -5.35 -2.61 0.41
C ILE A 167 -5.58 -3.51 -0.81
N GLY A 168 -6.22 -4.68 -0.62
CA GLY A 168 -6.62 -5.56 -1.72
C GLY A 168 -7.60 -4.89 -2.69
N GLU A 169 -8.60 -4.18 -2.18
CA GLU A 169 -9.56 -3.43 -2.99
C GLU A 169 -8.89 -2.35 -3.83
N GLN A 170 -7.88 -1.64 -3.30
CA GLN A 170 -7.15 -0.64 -4.08
C GLN A 170 -6.37 -1.30 -5.23
N LEU A 171 -5.74 -2.45 -5.02
CA LEU A 171 -5.07 -3.17 -6.09
C LEU A 171 -6.05 -3.68 -7.16
N VAL A 172 -7.23 -4.14 -6.75
CA VAL A 172 -8.31 -4.53 -7.69
C VAL A 172 -8.78 -3.33 -8.51
N GLY A 173 -8.95 -2.17 -7.88
CA GLY A 173 -9.28 -0.90 -8.55
C GLY A 173 -8.23 -0.52 -9.59
N LEU A 174 -6.96 -0.58 -9.23
CA LEU A 174 -5.84 -0.33 -10.16
C LEU A 174 -5.84 -1.32 -11.32
N ALA A 175 -5.97 -2.62 -11.05
CA ALA A 175 -6.02 -3.64 -12.09
C ALA A 175 -7.21 -3.42 -13.04
N LYS A 176 -8.39 -3.06 -12.51
CA LYS A 176 -9.58 -2.74 -13.30
C LYS A 176 -9.34 -1.53 -14.21
N ALA A 177 -8.72 -0.46 -13.72
CA ALA A 177 -8.37 0.72 -14.51
C ALA A 177 -7.35 0.42 -15.62
N LEU A 178 -6.57 -0.66 -15.48
CA LEU A 178 -5.61 -1.17 -16.47
C LEU A 178 -6.19 -2.24 -17.42
N GLY A 179 -7.50 -2.40 -17.48
CA GLY A 179 -8.19 -3.33 -18.36
C GLY A 179 -8.57 -4.66 -17.72
N GLY A 180 -8.37 -4.81 -16.41
CA GLY A 180 -8.70 -5.98 -15.61
C GLY A 180 -7.50 -6.87 -15.30
N ALA A 181 -7.65 -7.65 -14.22
CA ALA A 181 -6.64 -8.64 -13.86
C ALA A 181 -6.67 -9.82 -14.84
N LEU A 182 -5.48 -10.29 -15.22
CA LEU A 182 -5.35 -11.52 -16.02
C LEU A 182 -5.74 -12.74 -15.16
N PRO A 183 -6.38 -13.77 -15.77
CA PRO A 183 -6.65 -15.01 -15.06
C PRO A 183 -5.36 -15.61 -14.48
N VAL A 184 -5.42 -16.06 -13.23
CA VAL A 184 -4.34 -16.86 -12.65
C VAL A 184 -4.39 -18.23 -13.31
N THR A 185 -3.64 -18.43 -14.40
CA THR A 185 -3.40 -19.77 -14.95
C THR A 185 -2.57 -20.52 -13.94
N GLY A 186 -3.14 -21.61 -13.38
CA GLY A 186 -2.61 -22.39 -12.28
C GLY A 186 -1.15 -22.80 -12.47
N GLY A 187 -0.28 -22.00 -11.95
CA GLY A 187 1.12 -22.27 -11.68
C GLY A 187 1.33 -21.80 -10.24
N LYS A 188 2.08 -22.58 -9.46
CA LYS A 188 2.58 -22.20 -8.14
C LYS A 188 2.95 -20.75 -8.21
N ALA A 189 2.36 -19.89 -7.37
CA ALA A 189 2.62 -18.45 -7.39
C ALA A 189 4.13 -18.25 -7.39
N ASP A 190 4.68 -17.75 -8.49
CA ASP A 190 5.97 -17.11 -8.49
C ASP A 190 5.81 -15.85 -7.64
N VAL A 191 5.83 -16.03 -6.33
CA VAL A 191 6.09 -14.97 -5.39
C VAL A 191 7.55 -14.63 -5.65
N PRO A 192 7.88 -13.42 -6.10
CA PRO A 192 9.28 -13.02 -6.14
C PRO A 192 9.81 -13.17 -4.71
N ASP A 193 10.82 -14.02 -4.55
CA ASP A 193 11.52 -14.15 -3.29
C ASP A 193 11.92 -12.75 -2.81
N GLU A 194 11.74 -12.49 -1.54
CA GLU A 194 12.13 -11.25 -0.83
C GLU A 194 13.62 -10.87 -1.03
N LYS A 195 14.38 -11.72 -1.69
CA LYS A 195 15.81 -11.53 -2.01
C LYS A 195 16.11 -10.59 -3.17
N ALA A 196 15.14 -10.02 -3.86
CA ALA A 196 15.40 -9.17 -5.03
C ALA A 196 15.40 -7.65 -4.72
N VAL A 197 15.32 -7.23 -3.47
CA VAL A 197 15.76 -5.89 -3.09
C VAL A 197 17.25 -6.02 -2.77
N PRO A 198 18.17 -5.42 -3.57
CA PRO A 198 19.53 -5.29 -3.08
C PRO A 198 19.43 -4.55 -1.76
N ALA A 199 19.82 -5.20 -0.68
CA ALA A 199 20.10 -4.48 0.55
C ALA A 199 21.05 -3.36 0.13
N ALA A 200 20.64 -2.09 0.26
CA ALA A 200 21.60 -1.01 0.27
C ALA A 200 22.68 -1.46 1.24
N ASP A 201 23.93 -1.48 0.79
CA ASP A 201 25.07 -1.92 1.57
C ASP A 201 24.88 -1.45 3.01
N ALA A 202 24.54 -2.39 3.89
CA ALA A 202 24.57 -2.11 5.31
C ALA A 202 26.04 -1.78 5.61
N PRO A 203 26.33 -0.65 6.25
CA PRO A 203 27.69 -0.39 6.70
C PRO A 203 28.15 -1.60 7.50
N ALA A 204 29.38 -2.03 7.27
CA ALA A 204 30.01 -3.13 7.97
C ALA A 204 29.66 -3.04 9.46
N LYS A 205 29.33 -4.20 10.05
CA LYS A 205 29.06 -4.31 11.47
C LYS A 205 30.33 -3.94 12.24
N ASP A 206 30.47 -2.66 12.53
CA ASP A 206 31.18 -2.25 13.74
C ASP A 206 30.21 -2.56 14.88
N GLU A 207 30.63 -3.35 15.84
CA GLU A 207 29.85 -3.63 17.04
C GLU A 207 29.40 -2.28 17.63
N PRO A 208 28.09 -2.09 17.94
CA PRO A 208 27.66 -0.86 18.57
C PRO A 208 28.36 -0.78 19.94
N GLY A 209 29.30 0.17 20.06
CA GLY A 209 29.76 0.62 21.36
C GLY A 209 28.54 0.90 22.22
N SER A 210 28.57 0.55 23.50
CA SER A 210 27.40 0.72 24.36
C SER A 210 26.90 2.17 24.31
N LEU A 211 25.60 2.37 24.48
CA LEU A 211 25.01 3.71 24.52
C LEU A 211 25.73 4.60 25.55
N ASP A 212 26.27 3.97 26.62
CA ASP A 212 27.06 4.60 27.66
C ASP A 212 28.41 5.10 27.15
N ASP A 213 29.07 4.40 26.20
CA ASP A 213 30.32 4.85 25.60
C ASP A 213 30.09 6.04 24.65
N ALA A 214 29.00 6.03 23.87
CA ALA A 214 28.61 7.13 23.01
C ALA A 214 28.21 8.40 23.82
N MET A 215 27.54 8.22 24.95
CA MET A 215 27.19 9.31 25.85
C MET A 215 28.42 9.87 26.59
N ALA A 216 29.36 9.02 26.96
CA ALA A 216 30.60 9.44 27.61
C ALA A 216 31.50 10.29 26.69
N ASP A 217 31.50 10.01 25.38
CA ASP A 217 32.26 10.79 24.39
C ASP A 217 31.62 12.17 24.13
N LEU A 218 30.28 12.25 24.11
CA LEU A 218 29.56 13.53 24.01
C LEU A 218 29.83 14.45 25.22
N LEU A 219 29.89 13.89 26.43
CA LEU A 219 30.12 14.63 27.65
C LEU A 219 31.58 15.10 27.80
N LYS A 220 32.54 14.46 27.14
CA LYS A 220 33.96 14.88 27.12
C LYS A 220 34.24 16.03 26.15
N GLY A 221 33.39 16.19 25.09
CA GLY A 221 33.52 17.23 24.08
C GLY A 221 33.28 18.66 24.62
N ASP A 222 32.43 18.81 25.61
CA ASP A 222 32.04 20.13 26.14
C ASP A 222 33.01 20.70 27.20
N ALA A 223 33.97 19.92 27.68
CA ALA A 223 34.92 20.37 28.70
C ALA A 223 36.18 21.05 28.13
N ALA A 224 36.36 21.07 26.78
CA ALA A 224 37.59 21.60 26.16
C ALA A 224 37.53 23.03 25.63
N THR A 225 36.38 23.75 25.74
CA THR A 225 36.25 25.13 25.21
C THR A 225 36.00 26.23 26.25
N GLY A 226 36.23 25.92 27.51
CA GLY A 226 36.05 26.91 28.60
C GLY A 226 37.35 27.30 29.26
N GLY A 227 38.20 28.11 28.61
CA GLY A 227 39.38 28.65 29.30
C GLY A 227 40.39 29.34 28.39
N ALA A 228 40.21 30.65 28.13
CA ALA A 228 41.28 31.63 28.01
C ALA A 228 40.72 32.99 27.54
N GLY A 229 40.87 34.03 28.36
CA GLY A 229 40.59 35.39 27.92
C GLY A 229 40.37 36.32 29.09
N GLY A 230 41.37 36.48 29.94
CA GLY A 230 41.50 37.62 30.83
C GLY A 230 42.85 38.27 30.60
N ASP A 231 42.80 39.47 30.10
CA ASP A 231 43.60 40.63 30.45
C ASP A 231 43.18 41.79 29.55
#